data_38109fd05e8e9d1b2595a1e202f74c51
#
_entry.id   38109fd05e8e9d1b2595a1e202f74c51
#
_cell.length_a   1.000
_cell.length_b   1.000
_cell.length_c   1.000
_cell.angle_alpha   90.00
_cell.angle_beta   90.00
_cell.angle_gamma   90.00
#
_symmetry.space_group_name_H-M   'P 1'
#
loop_
_entity.id
_entity.type
_entity.pdbx_description
1 polymer ?
#
loop_
_entity_poly.entity_id
_entity_poly.type
_entity_poly.pdbx_seq_one_letter_code
_entity_poly.pdbx_strand_id
1 'polypeptide(L)'
;STDDILSAIEKTPAKVVYVLPNNKNIIMAAEQAGPMAKDRDVRVLPTKTIPQGISAMLSFDETASADENQMNMISAFENVETAQVTFAARDSEVDGKPIKKGEIMGLCNGKIKFIGESVTDIAIKSTQKLFKKGEHSLITIIFGEGASEEDATIVEEALSKKFGNDVEISIVNGNQPIYYFIISVE
;
A
#
# COMPACT_ATOMS: atom_id res chain seq x y z
N SER A 1 -0.72 0.71 18.31
CA SER A 1 -1.59 0.19 19.38
C SER A 1 -2.96 0.85 19.33
N THR A 2 -3.93 0.24 19.96
CA THR A 2 -5.29 0.80 20.09
C THR A 2 -5.25 2.18 20.75
N ASP A 3 -4.44 2.35 21.77
CA ASP A 3 -4.29 3.61 22.50
C ASP A 3 -3.68 4.72 21.64
N ASP A 4 -2.73 4.39 20.80
CA ASP A 4 -2.13 5.36 19.88
C ASP A 4 -3.14 5.85 18.85
N ILE A 5 -3.93 4.93 18.31
CA ILE A 5 -4.97 5.24 17.34
C ILE A 5 -6.06 6.11 18.01
N LEU A 6 -6.50 5.74 19.20
CA LEU A 6 -7.49 6.52 19.96
C LEU A 6 -6.96 7.93 20.23
N SER A 7 -5.72 8.06 20.66
CA SER A 7 -5.09 9.36 20.89
C SER A 7 -5.08 10.23 19.62
N ALA A 8 -4.77 9.62 18.47
CA ALA A 8 -4.77 10.34 17.20
C ALA A 8 -6.20 10.80 16.81
N ILE A 9 -7.19 9.94 17.01
CA ILE A 9 -8.60 10.29 16.76
C ILE A 9 -9.01 11.48 17.62
N GLU A 10 -8.71 11.42 18.91
CA GLU A 10 -9.10 12.48 19.86
C GLU A 10 -8.44 13.82 19.58
N LYS A 11 -7.21 13.79 19.03
CA LYS A 11 -6.47 14.99 18.64
C LYS A 11 -6.94 15.58 17.30
N THR A 12 -7.72 14.85 16.53
CA THR A 12 -8.22 15.33 15.25
C THR A 12 -9.43 16.24 15.47
N PRO A 13 -9.36 17.54 15.12
CA PRO A 13 -10.44 18.50 15.42
C PRO A 13 -11.58 18.40 14.40
N ALA A 14 -12.26 17.27 14.38
CA ALA A 14 -13.37 17.02 13.44
C ALA A 14 -14.46 16.19 14.10
N LYS A 15 -15.69 16.36 13.63
CA LYS A 15 -16.84 15.56 14.08
C LYS A 15 -16.84 14.16 13.47
N VAL A 16 -16.38 14.06 12.23
CA VAL A 16 -16.24 12.80 11.50
C VAL A 16 -14.76 12.54 11.26
N VAL A 17 -14.28 11.38 11.69
CA VAL A 17 -12.87 10.99 11.53
C VAL A 17 -12.80 9.67 10.78
N TYR A 18 -12.11 9.67 9.67
CA TYR A 18 -11.83 8.46 8.92
C TYR A 18 -10.47 7.92 9.32
N VAL A 19 -10.40 6.63 9.66
CA VAL A 19 -9.16 5.96 10.02
C VAL A 19 -8.76 5.03 8.89
N LEU A 20 -7.57 5.21 8.35
CA LEU A 20 -7.00 4.43 7.27
C LEU A 20 -5.81 3.63 7.81
N PRO A 21 -6.01 2.40 8.30
CA PRO A 21 -4.95 1.62 8.94
C PRO A 21 -3.78 1.28 8.02
N ASN A 22 -4.03 1.08 6.74
CA ASN A 22 -3.03 0.77 5.71
C ASN A 22 -2.20 -0.50 6.00
N ASN A 23 -2.72 -1.35 6.88
CA ASN A 23 -2.10 -2.60 7.28
C ASN A 23 -3.18 -3.52 7.87
N LYS A 24 -3.30 -4.73 7.34
CA LYS A 24 -4.33 -5.66 7.78
C LYS A 24 -4.24 -6.00 9.28
N ASN A 25 -3.02 -5.97 9.85
CA ASN A 25 -2.80 -6.30 11.26
C ASN A 25 -3.21 -5.16 12.20
N ILE A 26 -3.45 -3.97 11.67
CA ILE A 26 -3.82 -2.78 12.44
C ILE A 26 -5.34 -2.53 12.38
N ILE A 27 -6.02 -3.08 11.40
CA ILE A 27 -7.47 -2.87 11.21
C ILE A 27 -8.25 -3.17 12.48
N MET A 28 -7.98 -4.31 13.12
CA MET A 28 -8.68 -4.69 14.35
C MET A 28 -8.46 -3.69 15.49
N ALA A 29 -7.24 -3.22 15.67
CA ALA A 29 -6.93 -2.20 16.68
C ALA A 29 -7.67 -0.88 16.40
N ALA A 30 -7.77 -0.50 15.13
CA ALA A 30 -8.52 0.69 14.72
C ALA A 30 -10.02 0.53 14.99
N GLU A 31 -10.56 -0.66 14.68
CA GLU A 31 -11.98 -0.97 14.95
C GLU A 31 -12.30 -1.01 16.44
N GLN A 32 -11.35 -1.37 17.27
CA GLN A 32 -11.49 -1.31 18.74
C GLN A 32 -11.41 0.14 19.24
N ALA A 33 -10.52 0.94 18.68
CA ALA A 33 -10.32 2.33 19.10
C ALA A 33 -11.51 3.23 18.73
N GLY A 34 -12.13 3.01 17.57
CA GLY A 34 -13.19 3.85 17.07
C GLY A 34 -14.32 4.10 18.06
N PRO A 35 -14.99 3.07 18.60
CA PRO A 35 -16.09 3.24 19.56
C PRO A 35 -15.67 3.86 20.88
N MET A 36 -14.39 3.85 21.22
CA MET A 36 -13.88 4.45 22.46
C MET A 36 -13.78 5.97 22.37
N ALA A 37 -13.74 6.53 21.17
CA ALA A 37 -13.73 7.97 20.96
C ALA A 37 -15.16 8.50 21.06
N LYS A 38 -15.48 9.14 22.16
CA LYS A 38 -16.80 9.72 22.41
C LYS A 38 -16.93 11.06 21.70
N ASP A 39 -18.17 11.45 21.40
CA ASP A 39 -18.52 12.71 20.76
C ASP A 39 -17.99 12.87 19.33
N ARG A 40 -17.67 11.75 18.67
CA ARG A 40 -17.17 11.73 17.29
C ARG A 40 -17.77 10.56 16.53
N ASP A 41 -17.95 10.78 15.23
CA ASP A 41 -18.31 9.73 14.29
C ASP A 41 -17.01 9.18 13.69
N VAL A 42 -16.56 8.02 14.16
CA VAL A 42 -15.32 7.39 13.70
C VAL A 42 -15.64 6.30 12.70
N ARG A 43 -15.05 6.40 11.53
CA ARG A 43 -15.22 5.43 10.44
C ARG A 43 -13.89 4.81 10.07
N VAL A 44 -13.75 3.53 10.37
CA VAL A 44 -12.56 2.77 10.02
C VAL A 44 -12.76 2.16 8.63
N LEU A 45 -11.91 2.57 7.68
CA LEU A 45 -11.92 2.00 6.34
C LEU A 45 -10.84 0.93 6.26
N PRO A 46 -11.16 -0.31 5.83
CA PRO A 46 -10.23 -1.44 5.95
C PRO A 46 -9.13 -1.43 4.89
N THR A 47 -8.37 -0.36 4.83
CA THR A 47 -7.20 -0.25 3.95
C THR A 47 -6.07 -1.14 4.47
N LYS A 48 -5.46 -1.89 3.57
CA LYS A 48 -4.41 -2.86 3.90
C LYS A 48 -3.03 -2.40 3.48
N THR A 49 -2.95 -1.36 2.67
CA THR A 49 -1.69 -0.84 2.14
C THR A 49 -1.74 0.68 2.04
N ILE A 50 -0.57 1.31 1.96
CA ILE A 50 -0.46 2.76 1.78
C ILE A 50 -1.12 3.22 0.47
N PRO A 51 -0.92 2.57 -0.69
CA PRO A 51 -1.63 2.95 -1.90
C PRO A 51 -3.15 2.92 -1.77
N GLN A 52 -3.70 1.94 -1.06
CA GLN A 52 -5.14 1.91 -0.78
C GLN A 52 -5.59 3.12 0.03
N GLY A 53 -4.83 3.49 1.05
CA GLY A 53 -5.11 4.68 1.86
C GLY A 53 -5.07 5.96 1.04
N ILE A 54 -4.08 6.09 0.16
CA ILE A 54 -3.96 7.25 -0.73
C ILE A 54 -5.17 7.35 -1.67
N SER A 55 -5.55 6.25 -2.31
CA SER A 55 -6.72 6.22 -3.20
C SER A 55 -8.01 6.57 -2.46
N ALA A 56 -8.17 6.07 -1.24
CA ALA A 56 -9.30 6.44 -0.41
C ALA A 56 -9.33 7.94 -0.12
N MET A 57 -8.21 8.52 0.27
CA MET A 57 -8.11 9.97 0.56
C MET A 57 -8.42 10.83 -0.67
N LEU A 58 -7.97 10.42 -1.84
CA LEU A 58 -8.20 11.17 -3.08
C LEU A 58 -9.68 11.20 -3.50
N SER A 59 -10.48 10.25 -3.05
CA SER A 59 -11.91 10.21 -3.34
C SER A 59 -12.77 10.92 -2.31
N PHE A 60 -12.19 11.45 -1.24
CA PHE A 60 -12.92 12.20 -0.22
C PHE A 60 -13.49 13.49 -0.80
N ASP A 61 -14.78 13.74 -0.54
CA ASP A 61 -15.48 14.94 -0.95
C ASP A 61 -16.05 15.62 0.30
N GLU A 62 -15.55 16.80 0.62
CA GLU A 62 -15.96 17.55 1.80
C GLU A 62 -17.44 17.96 1.78
N THR A 63 -18.08 17.97 0.60
CA THR A 63 -19.49 18.34 0.44
C THR A 63 -20.42 17.13 0.55
N ALA A 64 -19.90 15.92 0.53
CA ALA A 64 -20.69 14.70 0.64
C ALA A 64 -20.95 14.34 2.10
N SER A 65 -21.96 13.51 2.33
CA SER A 65 -22.24 12.98 3.67
C SER A 65 -21.16 12.00 4.12
N ALA A 66 -21.10 11.72 5.41
CA ALA A 66 -20.17 10.75 5.96
C ALA A 66 -20.38 9.34 5.35
N ASP A 67 -21.64 8.94 5.15
CA ASP A 67 -21.97 7.65 4.54
C ASP A 67 -21.55 7.59 3.08
N GLU A 68 -21.81 8.65 2.31
CA GLU A 68 -21.39 8.73 0.91
C GLU A 68 -19.87 8.67 0.78
N ASN A 69 -19.14 9.41 1.60
CA ASN A 69 -17.69 9.38 1.62
C ASN A 69 -17.17 7.99 1.96
N GLN A 70 -17.74 7.34 2.96
CA GLN A 70 -17.33 5.99 3.31
C GLN A 70 -17.48 5.03 2.11
N MET A 71 -18.62 5.06 1.44
CA MET A 71 -18.86 4.22 0.26
C MET A 71 -17.91 4.54 -0.89
N ASN A 72 -17.75 5.83 -1.19
CA ASN A 72 -16.88 6.25 -2.29
C ASN A 72 -15.41 5.95 -2.03
N MET A 73 -14.95 6.16 -0.81
CA MET A 73 -13.58 5.86 -0.42
C MET A 73 -13.29 4.36 -0.48
N ILE A 74 -14.22 3.52 0.00
CA ILE A 74 -14.08 2.06 -0.09
C ILE A 74 -14.05 1.61 -1.56
N SER A 75 -14.94 2.12 -2.38
CA SER A 75 -14.96 1.81 -3.81
C SER A 75 -13.65 2.20 -4.50
N ALA A 76 -13.05 3.31 -4.08
CA ALA A 76 -11.80 3.80 -4.66
C ALA A 76 -10.61 2.87 -4.39
N PHE A 77 -10.56 2.22 -3.23
CA PHE A 77 -9.38 1.42 -2.89
C PHE A 77 -9.55 -0.09 -3.10
N GLU A 78 -10.77 -0.59 -3.25
CA GLU A 78 -11.03 -2.03 -3.41
C GLU A 78 -10.23 -2.68 -4.55
N ASN A 79 -10.05 -1.97 -5.65
CA ASN A 79 -9.38 -2.48 -6.84
C ASN A 79 -7.90 -2.09 -6.92
N VAL A 80 -7.38 -1.42 -5.91
CA VAL A 80 -5.96 -1.06 -5.84
C VAL A 80 -5.16 -2.26 -5.38
N GLU A 81 -4.28 -2.75 -6.22
CA GLU A 81 -3.36 -3.82 -5.89
C GLU A 81 -1.99 -3.24 -5.57
N THR A 82 -1.26 -3.88 -4.66
CA THR A 82 0.00 -3.35 -4.16
C THR A 82 1.09 -4.41 -4.20
N ALA A 83 2.22 -4.06 -4.83
CA ALA A 83 3.46 -4.79 -4.70
C ALA A 83 4.34 -4.08 -3.68
N GLN A 84 5.02 -4.85 -2.84
CA GLN A 84 5.96 -4.33 -1.86
C GLN A 84 7.26 -5.11 -1.97
N VAL A 85 8.39 -4.40 -1.91
CA VAL A 85 9.71 -5.02 -1.96
C VAL A 85 10.46 -4.64 -0.70
N THR A 86 10.89 -5.64 0.05
CA THR A 86 11.62 -5.47 1.29
C THR A 86 12.66 -6.59 1.47
N PHE A 87 13.26 -6.66 2.62
CA PHE A 87 14.27 -7.67 2.94
C PHE A 87 13.78 -8.58 4.08
N ALA A 88 14.31 -9.79 4.13
CA ALA A 88 14.05 -10.69 5.24
C ALA A 88 14.88 -10.27 6.46
N ALA A 89 14.21 -9.91 7.55
CA ALA A 89 14.87 -9.49 8.79
C ALA A 89 15.52 -10.66 9.54
N ARG A 90 15.07 -11.88 9.25
CA ARG A 90 15.55 -13.12 9.87
C ARG A 90 15.32 -14.31 8.95
N ASP A 91 15.97 -15.43 9.25
CA ASP A 91 15.69 -16.68 8.56
C ASP A 91 14.24 -17.12 8.85
N SER A 92 13.57 -17.60 7.84
CA SER A 92 12.18 -18.05 7.92
C SER A 92 11.86 -19.04 6.80
N GLU A 93 10.59 -19.38 6.68
CA GLU A 93 10.11 -20.30 5.67
C GLU A 93 8.74 -19.86 5.17
N VAL A 94 8.52 -19.96 3.86
CA VAL A 94 7.22 -19.70 3.22
C VAL A 94 6.91 -20.85 2.27
N ASP A 95 5.78 -21.53 2.49
CA ASP A 95 5.33 -22.67 1.68
C ASP A 95 6.40 -23.76 1.54
N GLY A 96 7.12 -24.06 2.63
CA GLY A 96 8.18 -25.07 2.65
C GLY A 96 9.51 -24.62 2.05
N LYS A 97 9.60 -23.38 1.55
CA LYS A 97 10.83 -22.84 0.97
C LYS A 97 11.53 -21.95 2.00
N PRO A 98 12.84 -22.16 2.22
CA PRO A 98 13.60 -21.35 3.16
C PRO A 98 13.82 -19.95 2.63
N ILE A 99 13.74 -18.96 3.51
CA ILE A 99 14.11 -17.59 3.26
C ILE A 99 15.25 -17.25 4.21
N LYS A 100 16.36 -16.78 3.69
CA LYS A 100 17.52 -16.40 4.50
C LYS A 100 17.49 -14.91 4.82
N LYS A 101 17.95 -14.56 6.00
CA LYS A 101 18.13 -13.17 6.41
C LYS A 101 18.88 -12.39 5.34
N GLY A 102 18.34 -11.23 4.97
CA GLY A 102 18.91 -10.35 3.97
C GLY A 102 18.45 -10.60 2.55
N GLU A 103 17.79 -11.71 2.27
CA GLU A 103 17.20 -11.93 0.95
C GLU A 103 16.08 -10.92 0.68
N ILE A 104 15.92 -10.57 -0.59
CA ILE A 104 14.89 -9.63 -1.02
C ILE A 104 13.59 -10.38 -1.24
N MET A 105 12.52 -9.84 -0.68
CA MET A 105 11.18 -10.41 -0.78
C MET A 105 10.27 -9.49 -1.59
N GLY A 106 9.52 -10.06 -2.51
CA GLY A 106 8.43 -9.38 -3.22
C GLY A 106 7.09 -9.86 -2.71
N LEU A 107 6.29 -8.94 -2.19
CA LEU A 107 4.95 -9.21 -1.70
C LEU A 107 3.92 -8.68 -2.70
N CYS A 108 2.92 -9.50 -2.99
CA CYS A 108 1.79 -9.12 -3.82
C CYS A 108 0.54 -9.17 -2.94
N ASN A 109 -0.06 -8.01 -2.69
CA ASN A 109 -1.19 -7.85 -1.78
C ASN A 109 -0.93 -8.49 -0.41
N GLY A 110 0.28 -8.28 0.12
CA GLY A 110 0.69 -8.76 1.44
C GLY A 110 1.21 -10.18 1.50
N LYS A 111 1.23 -10.92 0.39
CA LYS A 111 1.74 -12.29 0.34
C LYS A 111 3.08 -12.36 -0.35
N ILE A 112 4.04 -13.05 0.24
CA ILE A 112 5.37 -13.25 -0.36
C ILE A 112 5.22 -14.14 -1.59
N LYS A 113 5.58 -13.61 -2.78
CA LYS A 113 5.49 -14.32 -4.05
C LYS A 113 6.84 -14.53 -4.71
N PHE A 114 7.81 -13.67 -4.41
CA PHE A 114 9.14 -13.73 -4.99
C PHE A 114 10.21 -13.52 -3.93
N ILE A 115 11.32 -14.23 -4.10
CA ILE A 115 12.50 -14.13 -3.25
C ILE A 115 13.71 -14.10 -4.17
N GLY A 116 14.66 -13.24 -3.88
CA GLY A 116 15.87 -13.14 -4.68
C GLY A 116 16.88 -12.16 -4.11
N GLU A 117 17.82 -11.73 -4.93
CA GLU A 117 18.93 -10.87 -4.52
C GLU A 117 18.82 -9.44 -5.08
N SER A 118 18.08 -9.26 -6.18
CA SER A 118 17.98 -7.98 -6.86
C SER A 118 16.65 -7.27 -6.51
N VAL A 119 16.76 -6.11 -5.91
CA VAL A 119 15.60 -5.27 -5.53
C VAL A 119 14.78 -4.90 -6.77
N THR A 120 15.43 -4.46 -7.84
CA THR A 120 14.73 -4.03 -9.06
C THR A 120 14.08 -5.20 -9.78
N ASP A 121 14.73 -6.35 -9.87
CA ASP A 121 14.15 -7.55 -10.50
C ASP A 121 12.91 -8.03 -9.74
N ILE A 122 12.98 -8.04 -8.43
CA ILE A 122 11.84 -8.43 -7.58
C ILE A 122 10.70 -7.43 -7.72
N ALA A 123 10.99 -6.15 -7.80
CA ALA A 123 9.97 -5.12 -8.03
C ALA A 123 9.26 -5.31 -9.38
N ILE A 124 10.02 -5.58 -10.43
CA ILE A 124 9.49 -5.81 -11.78
C ILE A 124 8.59 -7.06 -11.79
N LYS A 125 9.09 -8.18 -11.25
CA LYS A 125 8.34 -9.45 -11.22
C LYS A 125 7.05 -9.33 -10.41
N SER A 126 7.11 -8.66 -9.26
CA SER A 126 5.95 -8.48 -8.38
C SER A 126 4.88 -7.63 -9.05
N THR A 127 5.27 -6.55 -9.71
CA THR A 127 4.36 -5.68 -10.43
C THR A 127 3.74 -6.40 -11.63
N GLN A 128 4.55 -7.13 -12.39
CA GLN A 128 4.06 -7.92 -13.53
C GLN A 128 3.01 -8.95 -13.10
N LYS A 129 3.20 -9.56 -11.94
CA LYS A 129 2.25 -10.55 -11.42
C LYS A 129 0.89 -9.95 -11.13
N LEU A 130 0.85 -8.71 -10.65
CA LEU A 130 -0.38 -8.00 -10.30
C LEU A 130 -1.08 -7.37 -11.50
N PHE A 131 -0.31 -6.93 -12.48
CA PHE A 131 -0.85 -6.19 -13.62
C PHE A 131 -1.71 -7.08 -14.52
N LYS A 132 -2.94 -6.64 -14.78
CA LYS A 132 -3.88 -7.31 -15.69
C LYS A 132 -4.24 -6.36 -16.82
N LYS A 133 -3.82 -6.72 -18.02
CA LYS A 133 -4.13 -5.97 -19.23
C LYS A 133 -5.66 -5.83 -19.40
N GLY A 134 -6.12 -4.64 -19.71
CA GLY A 134 -7.55 -4.34 -19.85
C GLY A 134 -8.25 -3.95 -18.54
N GLU A 135 -7.68 -4.30 -17.39
CA GLU A 135 -8.21 -3.91 -16.08
C GLU A 135 -7.40 -2.79 -15.44
N HIS A 136 -6.08 -2.83 -15.62
CA HIS A 136 -5.16 -1.87 -15.02
C HIS A 136 -4.57 -0.95 -16.08
N SER A 137 -4.40 0.31 -15.73
CA SER A 137 -3.83 1.31 -16.64
C SER A 137 -2.86 2.28 -15.95
N LEU A 138 -2.75 2.21 -14.63
CA LEU A 138 -1.92 3.14 -13.86
C LEU A 138 -1.03 2.37 -12.89
N ILE A 139 0.27 2.66 -12.94
CA ILE A 139 1.27 2.14 -11.98
C ILE A 139 1.96 3.33 -11.33
N THR A 140 2.00 3.35 -10.00
CA THR A 140 2.76 4.33 -9.23
C THR A 140 3.87 3.62 -8.48
N ILE A 141 5.11 4.01 -8.75
CA ILE A 141 6.30 3.44 -8.13
C ILE A 141 6.77 4.39 -7.04
N ILE A 142 6.64 3.97 -5.78
CA ILE A 142 7.07 4.74 -4.63
C ILE A 142 8.37 4.12 -4.11
N PHE A 143 9.51 4.80 -4.31
CA PHE A 143 10.78 4.29 -3.81
C PHE A 143 11.10 4.83 -2.42
N GLY A 144 11.70 3.98 -1.60
CA GLY A 144 12.04 4.28 -0.22
C GLY A 144 13.47 4.76 -0.04
N GLU A 145 13.86 4.98 1.21
CA GLU A 145 15.20 5.48 1.55
C GLU A 145 16.34 4.51 1.18
N GLY A 146 16.03 3.21 1.07
CA GLY A 146 17.00 2.18 0.67
C GLY A 146 17.14 1.97 -0.83
N ALA A 147 16.38 2.71 -1.64
CA ALA A 147 16.44 2.68 -3.09
C ALA A 147 16.68 4.08 -3.62
N SER A 148 16.98 4.19 -4.92
CA SER A 148 17.24 5.47 -5.56
C SER A 148 16.23 5.74 -6.67
N GLU A 149 16.16 6.98 -7.13
CA GLU A 149 15.38 7.35 -8.30
C GLU A 149 15.85 6.58 -9.55
N GLU A 150 17.16 6.30 -9.64
CA GLU A 150 17.73 5.49 -10.72
C GLU A 150 17.18 4.07 -10.69
N ASP A 151 17.08 3.46 -9.50
CA ASP A 151 16.46 2.14 -9.34
C ASP A 151 14.99 2.17 -9.80
N ALA A 152 14.25 3.21 -9.42
CA ALA A 152 12.87 3.37 -9.83
C ALA A 152 12.74 3.53 -11.36
N THR A 153 13.68 4.23 -11.98
CA THR A 153 13.72 4.40 -13.44
C THR A 153 13.96 3.06 -14.15
N ILE A 154 14.83 2.21 -13.60
CA ILE A 154 15.06 0.86 -14.12
C ILE A 154 13.75 0.06 -14.12
N VAL A 155 13.02 0.12 -13.02
CA VAL A 155 11.72 -0.56 -12.90
C VAL A 155 10.71 0.01 -13.89
N GLU A 156 10.61 1.33 -13.98
CA GLU A 156 9.70 2.01 -14.92
C GLU A 156 9.98 1.61 -16.37
N GLU A 157 11.24 1.66 -16.79
CA GLU A 157 11.63 1.32 -18.16
C GLU A 157 11.29 -0.13 -18.51
N ALA A 158 11.56 -1.06 -17.61
CA ALA A 158 11.23 -2.47 -17.81
C ALA A 158 9.72 -2.69 -17.95
N LEU A 159 8.92 -2.04 -17.11
CA LEU A 159 7.46 -2.15 -17.14
C LEU A 159 6.89 -1.47 -18.39
N SER A 160 7.41 -0.31 -18.77
CA SER A 160 6.99 0.40 -19.99
C SER A 160 7.28 -0.42 -21.23
N LYS A 161 8.43 -1.08 -21.27
CA LYS A 161 8.80 -1.96 -22.39
C LYS A 161 7.86 -3.15 -22.51
N LYS A 162 7.42 -3.69 -21.35
CA LYS A 162 6.54 -4.86 -21.33
C LYS A 162 5.09 -4.51 -21.66
N PHE A 163 4.58 -3.42 -21.10
CA PHE A 163 3.15 -3.08 -21.19
C PHE A 163 2.84 -2.02 -22.25
N GLY A 164 3.84 -1.32 -22.74
CA GLY A 164 3.69 -0.34 -23.80
C GLY A 164 2.86 0.87 -23.38
N ASN A 165 2.10 1.42 -24.31
CA ASN A 165 1.32 2.64 -24.11
C ASN A 165 0.01 2.43 -23.35
N ASP A 166 -0.31 1.20 -22.98
CA ASP A 166 -1.55 0.86 -22.26
C ASP A 166 -1.46 1.20 -20.76
N VAL A 167 -0.30 1.60 -20.30
CA VAL A 167 -0.07 1.92 -18.90
C VAL A 167 0.62 3.27 -18.74
N GLU A 168 0.14 4.05 -17.79
CA GLU A 168 0.79 5.28 -17.34
C GLU A 168 1.56 4.94 -16.05
N ILE A 169 2.85 5.29 -16.02
CA ILE A 169 3.72 4.99 -14.88
C ILE A 169 4.27 6.29 -14.32
N SER A 170 4.10 6.47 -13.00
CA SER A 170 4.68 7.59 -12.26
C SER A 170 5.67 7.09 -11.23
N ILE A 171 6.67 7.92 -10.92
CA ILE A 171 7.67 7.67 -9.89
C ILE A 171 7.51 8.73 -8.80
N VAL A 172 7.48 8.29 -7.55
CA VAL A 172 7.36 9.14 -6.37
C VAL A 172 8.47 8.79 -5.38
N ASN A 173 9.15 9.79 -4.85
CA ASN A 173 10.06 9.59 -3.73
C ASN A 173 9.25 9.53 -2.43
N GLY A 174 9.05 8.33 -1.91
CA GLY A 174 8.32 8.12 -0.66
C GLY A 174 9.20 8.29 0.57
N ASN A 175 10.51 8.11 0.42
CA ASN A 175 11.48 8.15 1.52
C ASN A 175 11.10 7.25 2.70
N GLN A 176 10.30 6.21 2.46
CA GLN A 176 9.88 5.28 3.50
C GLN A 176 11.02 4.36 3.91
N PRO A 177 11.08 4.00 5.19
CA PRO A 177 12.03 2.98 5.66
C PRO A 177 11.52 1.58 5.32
N ILE A 178 12.39 0.56 5.46
CA ILE A 178 12.04 -0.88 5.39
C ILE A 178 11.68 -1.35 3.98
N TYR A 179 10.79 -0.66 3.28
CA TYR A 179 10.35 -1.04 1.94
C TYR A 179 11.14 -0.26 0.89
N TYR A 180 11.92 -0.99 0.09
CA TYR A 180 12.62 -0.41 -1.06
C TYR A 180 11.65 0.17 -2.07
N PHE A 181 10.56 -0.56 -2.32
CA PHE A 181 9.49 -0.13 -3.21
C PHE A 181 8.12 -0.47 -2.63
N ILE A 182 7.20 0.46 -2.80
CA ILE A 182 5.77 0.24 -2.67
C ILE A 182 5.19 0.65 -4.02
N ILE A 183 4.56 -0.29 -4.71
CA ILE A 183 4.08 -0.07 -6.07
C ILE A 183 2.58 -0.30 -6.13
N SER A 184 1.86 0.72 -6.59
CA SER A 184 0.41 0.68 -6.78
C SER A 184 0.08 0.27 -8.21
N VAL A 185 -0.86 -0.64 -8.36
CA VAL A 185 -1.39 -1.10 -9.66
C VAL A 185 -2.90 -0.89 -9.65
N GLU A 186 -3.36 0.00 -10.53
CA GLU A 186 -4.76 0.41 -10.61
C GLU A 186 -5.33 0.28 -12.01
#